data_fa3cf2452fabd587a6626c1e449efe0d
#
_entry.id   fa3cf2452fabd587a6626c1e449efe0d
#
_cell.length_a   1.000
_cell.length_b   1.000
_cell.length_c   1.000
_cell.angle_alpha   90.00
_cell.angle_beta   90.00
_cell.angle_gamma   90.00
#
_symmetry.space_group_name_H-M   'P 1'
#
loop_
_entity.id
_entity.type
_entity.pdbx_description
1 polymer ?
#
loop_
_entity_poly.entity_id
_entity_poly.type
_entity_poly.pdbx_seq_one_letter_code
_entity_poly.pdbx_strand_id
1 'polypeptide(L)'
;TLRTFHVGGTASRSEVDSSVIVKKPGRLEIEDLRVVKNKKSEIVVSRSAEARIIDDKNGVILSSSIIPYGANIYIKEGNVKIGDKICEWDPYNAVIVSEFSGKAKFSDILEGVSFRLESDEQTGYKEKVIIDSRNRQISPSITVDKTTYNLPGGAHFSIEDGSKISKGDIIAKIPRSAGSSGDI
;
A
#
# COMPACT_ATOMS: atom_id res chain seq x y z
N THR A 1 25.53 -25.27 -5.56
CA THR A 1 24.87 -25.26 -5.02
C THR A 1 24.06 -25.43 -4.65
N LEU A 2 24.07 -25.34 -4.69
CA LEU A 2 23.14 -25.45 -4.24
C LEU A 2 22.13 -25.17 -4.21
N ARG A 3 22.02 -25.01 -4.44
CA ARG A 3 21.00 -24.76 -4.20
C ARG A 3 20.04 -25.25 -4.49
N THR A 4 19.95 -25.68 -4.66
CA THR A 4 18.87 -26.01 -4.79
C THR A 4 18.22 -26.58 -4.11
N PHE A 5 18.26 -26.64 -3.78
CA PHE A 5 17.56 -27.02 -3.09
C PHE A 5 16.78 -26.81 -2.67
N HIS A 6 17.27 -26.59 -2.68
CA HIS A 6 16.22 -26.28 -2.11
C HIS A 6 15.25 -26.03 -2.56
N VAL A 7 15.35 -26.58 -2.99
CA VAL A 7 14.55 -25.93 -3.78
C VAL A 7 13.07 -26.23 -3.75
N GLY A 8 12.61 -27.37 -4.05
CA GLY A 8 11.21 -27.64 -4.23
C GLY A 8 10.31 -27.23 -3.09
N GLY A 9 10.65 -27.61 -1.92
CA GLY A 9 9.82 -27.32 -0.77
C GLY A 9 9.71 -25.86 -0.43
N THR A 10 10.61 -25.05 -0.95
CA THR A 10 10.57 -23.62 -0.65
C THR A 10 9.58 -22.86 -1.48
N ALA A 11 9.17 -23.42 -2.62
CA ALA A 11 8.24 -22.70 -3.48
C ALA A 11 6.91 -22.43 -2.80
N SER A 12 6.42 -23.40 -2.04
CA SER A 12 5.16 -23.23 -1.35
C SER A 12 5.22 -22.19 -0.22
N ARG A 13 6.40 -21.95 0.29
CA ARG A 13 6.58 -20.98 1.36
C ARG A 13 6.87 -19.58 0.88
N SER A 14 6.99 -19.41 -0.42
CA SER A 14 7.26 -18.10 -0.99
C SER A 14 6.01 -17.27 -1.15
N GLU A 15 4.86 -17.79 -0.78
CA GLU A 15 3.65 -16.98 -0.80
C GLU A 15 3.81 -15.83 0.17
N VAL A 16 3.69 -14.63 -0.37
CA VAL A 16 3.77 -13.41 0.44
C VAL A 16 2.36 -13.10 0.92
N ASP A 17 2.24 -12.78 2.20
CA ASP A 17 0.95 -12.39 2.75
C ASP A 17 0.44 -11.15 2.04
N SER A 18 -0.77 -11.23 1.50
CA SER A 18 -1.39 -10.13 0.77
C SER A 18 -2.85 -9.95 1.14
N SER A 19 -3.33 -10.63 2.17
CA SER A 19 -4.72 -10.50 2.59
C SER A 19 -4.89 -10.93 4.05
N VAL A 20 -5.98 -10.48 4.63
CA VAL A 20 -6.43 -10.96 5.94
C VAL A 20 -7.71 -11.76 5.70
N ILE A 21 -7.64 -13.03 5.98
CA ILE A 21 -8.75 -13.97 5.80
C ILE A 21 -9.16 -14.51 7.16
N VAL A 22 -10.46 -14.57 7.40
CA VAL A 22 -11.02 -15.04 8.66
C VAL A 22 -10.73 -16.52 8.84
N LYS A 23 -10.10 -16.88 9.96
CA LYS A 23 -9.78 -18.27 10.31
C LYS A 23 -10.69 -18.82 11.39
N LYS A 24 -11.34 -17.97 12.16
CA LYS A 24 -12.27 -18.35 13.21
C LYS A 24 -13.50 -17.46 13.12
N PRO A 25 -14.69 -18.03 13.16
CA PRO A 25 -15.90 -17.20 13.09
C PRO A 25 -16.09 -16.37 14.35
N GLY A 26 -16.69 -15.21 14.21
CA GLY A 26 -16.94 -14.32 15.33
C GLY A 26 -17.40 -12.96 14.84
N ARG A 27 -17.27 -11.97 15.68
CA ARG A 27 -17.63 -10.59 15.36
C ARG A 27 -16.37 -9.79 15.07
N LEU A 28 -16.35 -9.18 13.90
CA LEU A 28 -15.23 -8.34 13.48
C LEU A 28 -15.37 -6.94 14.04
N GLU A 29 -14.32 -6.45 14.66
CA GLU A 29 -14.15 -5.04 15.05
C GLU A 29 -12.80 -4.58 14.56
N ILE A 30 -12.75 -3.38 13.99
CA ILE A 30 -11.50 -2.81 13.52
C ILE A 30 -11.24 -1.51 14.27
N GLU A 31 -10.09 -1.46 14.95
CA GLU A 31 -9.67 -0.30 15.71
C GLU A 31 -8.82 0.61 14.85
N ASP A 32 -8.97 1.92 15.01
CA ASP A 32 -8.20 2.94 14.30
C ASP A 32 -8.32 2.88 12.78
N LEU A 33 -9.48 2.50 12.28
CA LEU A 33 -9.70 2.41 10.85
C LEU A 33 -10.10 3.76 10.27
N ARG A 34 -9.33 4.22 9.28
CA ARG A 34 -9.72 5.33 8.42
C ARG A 34 -9.61 4.87 6.98
N VAL A 35 -10.61 5.18 6.19
CA VAL A 35 -10.65 4.77 4.79
C VAL A 35 -11.02 5.96 3.92
N VAL A 36 -10.59 5.90 2.66
CA VAL A 36 -11.10 6.77 1.61
C VAL A 36 -11.75 5.89 0.55
N LYS A 37 -12.83 6.39 0.01
CA LYS A 37 -13.59 5.65 -0.99
C LYS A 37 -13.25 6.20 -2.37
N ASN A 38 -12.83 5.33 -3.27
CA ASN A 38 -12.69 5.67 -4.67
C ASN A 38 -13.80 4.99 -5.46
N LYS A 39 -13.74 5.05 -6.80
CA LYS A 39 -14.79 4.50 -7.65
C LYS A 39 -14.92 2.98 -7.56
N LYS A 40 -13.88 2.29 -7.13
CA LYS A 40 -13.83 0.82 -7.15
C LYS A 40 -13.89 0.19 -5.77
N SER A 41 -13.36 0.86 -4.76
CA SER A 41 -13.18 0.22 -3.45
C SER A 41 -12.93 1.26 -2.36
N GLU A 42 -12.88 0.80 -1.14
CA GLU A 42 -12.45 1.60 -0.01
C GLU A 42 -11.01 1.23 0.32
N ILE A 43 -10.17 2.24 0.47
CA ILE A 43 -8.74 2.05 0.71
C ILE A 43 -8.40 2.55 2.10
N VAL A 44 -7.64 1.74 2.83
CA VAL A 44 -7.21 2.08 4.19
C VAL A 44 -6.13 3.16 4.14
N VAL A 45 -6.34 4.24 4.87
CA VAL A 45 -5.38 5.34 4.97
C VAL A 45 -4.86 5.55 6.38
N SER A 46 -5.24 4.69 7.31
CA SER A 46 -4.66 4.69 8.65
C SER A 46 -3.44 3.77 8.68
N ARG A 47 -2.53 4.03 9.59
CA ARG A 47 -1.31 3.25 9.72
C ARG A 47 -1.32 2.28 10.87
N SER A 48 -2.34 2.34 11.71
CA SER A 48 -2.43 1.53 12.92
C SER A 48 -3.74 0.75 13.01
N ALA A 49 -4.38 0.49 11.89
CA ALA A 49 -5.63 -0.26 11.90
C ALA A 49 -5.39 -1.71 12.29
N GLU A 50 -6.19 -2.21 13.21
CA GLU A 50 -6.10 -3.58 13.69
C GLU A 50 -7.47 -4.23 13.66
N ALA A 51 -7.56 -5.36 12.96
CA ALA A 51 -8.77 -6.15 12.89
C ALA A 51 -8.76 -7.20 13.99
N ARG A 52 -9.83 -7.26 14.75
CA ARG A 52 -10.01 -8.25 15.83
C ARG A 52 -11.28 -9.03 15.58
N ILE A 53 -11.19 -10.33 15.79
CA ILE A 53 -12.36 -11.20 15.74
C ILE A 53 -12.65 -11.62 17.18
N ILE A 54 -13.85 -11.34 17.62
CA ILE A 54 -14.27 -11.48 19.01
C ILE A 54 -15.36 -12.53 19.11
N ASP A 55 -15.25 -13.40 20.10
CA ASP A 55 -16.29 -14.37 20.40
C ASP A 55 -17.47 -13.65 21.06
N ASP A 56 -18.62 -13.69 20.40
CA ASP A 56 -19.81 -13.02 20.90
C ASP A 56 -20.32 -13.56 22.25
N LYS A 57 -19.96 -14.78 22.56
CA LYS A 57 -20.47 -15.42 23.79
C LYS A 57 -19.73 -14.94 25.04
N ASN A 58 -18.45 -14.68 24.93
CA ASN A 58 -17.65 -14.36 26.11
C ASN A 58 -16.76 -13.14 25.95
N GLY A 59 -16.78 -12.50 24.78
CA GLY A 59 -15.99 -11.30 24.54
C GLY A 59 -14.48 -11.53 24.38
N VAL A 60 -14.07 -12.78 24.23
CA VAL A 60 -12.66 -13.11 24.08
C VAL A 60 -12.19 -12.81 22.66
N ILE A 61 -11.01 -12.22 22.55
CA ILE A 61 -10.39 -11.96 21.23
C ILE A 61 -9.85 -13.28 20.70
N LEU A 62 -10.41 -13.75 19.58
CA LEU A 62 -10.01 -15.00 18.95
C LEU A 62 -8.83 -14.82 18.01
N SER A 63 -8.73 -13.67 17.35
CA SER A 63 -7.61 -13.37 16.49
C SER A 63 -7.48 -11.86 16.30
N SER A 64 -6.27 -11.45 15.92
CA SER A 64 -5.92 -10.05 15.75
C SER A 64 -4.96 -9.95 14.56
N SER A 65 -5.18 -8.98 13.69
CA SER A 65 -4.34 -8.78 12.49
C SER A 65 -4.22 -7.31 12.20
N ILE A 66 -3.02 -6.90 11.79
CA ILE A 66 -2.78 -5.53 11.35
C ILE A 66 -3.27 -5.37 9.93
N ILE A 67 -3.97 -4.28 9.66
CA ILE A 67 -4.39 -3.92 8.32
C ILE A 67 -3.44 -2.85 7.79
N PRO A 68 -2.69 -3.15 6.72
CA PRO A 68 -1.70 -2.19 6.23
C PRO A 68 -2.33 -0.99 5.54
N TYR A 69 -1.61 0.12 5.59
CA TYR A 69 -1.95 1.30 4.80
C TYR A 69 -1.98 0.93 3.32
N GLY A 70 -2.98 1.41 2.62
CA GLY A 70 -3.13 1.15 1.19
C GLY A 70 -3.93 -0.10 0.86
N ALA A 71 -4.33 -0.90 1.85
CA ALA A 71 -5.11 -2.10 1.61
C ALA A 71 -6.53 -1.74 1.15
N ASN A 72 -7.08 -2.60 0.30
CA ASN A 72 -8.50 -2.52 -0.05
C ASN A 72 -9.28 -3.27 1.01
N ILE A 73 -10.25 -2.63 1.61
CA ILE A 73 -11.03 -3.24 2.68
C ILE A 73 -12.40 -3.63 2.17
N TYR A 74 -12.82 -4.84 2.52
CA TYR A 74 -14.09 -5.41 2.06
C TYR A 74 -15.11 -5.53 3.17
N ILE A 75 -14.67 -5.85 4.38
CA ILE A 75 -15.54 -6.01 5.55
C ILE A 75 -14.98 -5.14 6.67
N LYS A 76 -15.82 -4.26 7.22
CA LYS A 76 -15.38 -3.33 8.25
C LYS A 76 -15.88 -3.69 9.64
N GLU A 77 -16.98 -4.42 9.74
CA GLU A 77 -17.55 -4.81 11.03
C GLU A 77 -18.62 -5.89 10.83
N GLY A 78 -19.06 -6.48 11.92
CA GLY A 78 -20.15 -7.43 11.91
C GLY A 78 -19.68 -8.87 11.98
N ASN A 79 -20.62 -9.78 11.86
CA ASN A 79 -20.32 -11.21 11.96
C ASN A 79 -19.60 -11.70 10.73
N VAL A 80 -18.55 -12.47 10.94
CA VAL A 80 -17.70 -13.02 9.86
C VAL A 80 -17.57 -14.53 10.04
N LYS A 81 -17.34 -15.20 8.92
CA LYS A 81 -17.20 -16.66 8.84
C LYS A 81 -15.80 -17.01 8.35
N ILE A 82 -15.41 -18.25 8.62
CA ILE A 82 -14.15 -18.78 8.09
C ILE A 82 -14.12 -18.61 6.57
N GLY A 83 -13.04 -18.06 6.07
CA GLY A 83 -12.84 -17.83 4.63
C GLY A 83 -13.22 -16.45 4.14
N ASP A 84 -13.91 -15.65 4.96
CA ASP A 84 -14.22 -14.28 4.57
C ASP A 84 -12.94 -13.45 4.44
N LYS A 85 -12.83 -12.68 3.38
CA LYS A 85 -11.69 -11.80 3.16
C LYS A 85 -12.00 -10.42 3.71
N ILE A 86 -11.24 -9.99 4.70
CA ILE A 86 -11.43 -8.68 5.34
C ILE A 86 -10.80 -7.59 4.51
N CYS A 87 -9.55 -7.80 4.08
CA CYS A 87 -8.82 -6.85 3.26
C CYS A 87 -7.78 -7.55 2.41
N GLU A 88 -7.24 -6.81 1.44
CA GLU A 88 -6.24 -7.33 0.52
C GLU A 88 -5.35 -6.19 0.07
N TRP A 89 -4.08 -6.47 -0.19
CA TRP A 89 -3.13 -5.46 -0.64
C TRP A 89 -2.15 -6.07 -1.65
N ASP A 90 -1.43 -5.21 -2.34
CA ASP A 90 -0.39 -5.65 -3.27
C ASP A 90 0.86 -6.03 -2.48
N PRO A 91 1.30 -7.28 -2.53
CA PRO A 91 2.48 -7.69 -1.77
C PRO A 91 3.79 -7.17 -2.37
N TYR A 92 3.76 -6.70 -3.61
CA TYR A 92 4.97 -6.28 -4.32
C TYR A 92 5.16 -4.77 -4.34
N ASN A 93 4.12 -4.01 -4.09
CA ASN A 93 4.19 -2.55 -4.11
C ASN A 93 3.47 -1.96 -2.91
N ALA A 94 4.14 -1.06 -2.23
CA ALA A 94 3.45 -0.17 -1.31
C ALA A 94 2.86 0.97 -2.13
N VAL A 95 1.81 1.60 -1.65
CA VAL A 95 1.16 2.70 -2.36
C VAL A 95 1.09 3.95 -1.49
N ILE A 96 1.07 5.10 -2.14
CA ILE A 96 0.73 6.36 -1.50
C ILE A 96 -0.60 6.80 -2.10
N VAL A 97 -1.60 6.99 -1.26
CA VAL A 97 -2.97 7.25 -1.66
C VAL A 97 -3.37 8.65 -1.25
N SER A 98 -4.03 9.38 -2.14
CA SER A 98 -4.51 10.71 -1.81
C SER A 98 -5.75 10.63 -0.93
N GLU A 99 -5.72 11.31 0.20
CA GLU A 99 -6.88 11.39 1.09
C GLU A 99 -7.85 12.51 0.68
N PHE A 100 -7.43 13.37 -0.23
CA PHE A 100 -8.22 14.53 -0.64
C PHE A 100 -8.25 14.68 -2.16
N SER A 101 -9.24 15.40 -2.65
CA SER A 101 -9.31 15.78 -4.05
C SER A 101 -8.69 17.16 -4.22
N GLY A 102 -8.00 17.37 -5.32
CA GLY A 102 -7.36 18.64 -5.60
C GLY A 102 -6.41 18.51 -6.77
N LYS A 103 -5.63 19.54 -7.03
CA LYS A 103 -4.62 19.50 -8.07
C LYS A 103 -3.28 19.10 -7.46
N ALA A 104 -2.56 18.25 -8.16
CA ALA A 104 -1.22 17.85 -7.76
C ALA A 104 -0.25 19.01 -7.94
N LYS A 105 0.53 19.29 -6.92
CA LYS A 105 1.54 20.32 -6.95
C LYS A 105 2.89 19.68 -6.64
N PHE A 106 3.79 19.74 -7.59
CA PHE A 106 5.11 19.12 -7.43
C PHE A 106 6.05 20.07 -6.69
N SER A 107 6.91 19.49 -5.88
CA SER A 107 7.98 20.20 -5.19
C SER A 107 9.26 19.37 -5.26
N ASP A 108 10.35 20.00 -5.70
CA ASP A 108 11.64 19.34 -5.82
C ASP A 108 11.63 18.12 -6.75
N ILE A 109 10.73 18.10 -7.72
CA ILE A 109 10.65 17.02 -8.71
C ILE A 109 11.27 17.53 -10.01
N LEU A 110 12.53 17.19 -10.20
CA LEU A 110 13.35 17.72 -11.32
C LEU A 110 13.98 16.56 -12.08
N GLU A 111 13.74 16.51 -13.38
CA GLU A 111 14.28 15.44 -14.23
C GLU A 111 15.80 15.44 -14.20
N GLY A 112 16.37 14.26 -14.02
CA GLY A 112 17.82 14.09 -13.94
C GLY A 112 18.41 14.44 -12.58
N VAL A 113 17.65 15.06 -11.70
CA VAL A 113 18.11 15.45 -10.36
C VAL A 113 17.41 14.60 -9.30
N SER A 114 16.10 14.60 -9.28
CA SER A 114 15.33 13.83 -8.30
C SER A 114 14.49 12.72 -8.93
N PHE A 115 14.31 12.72 -10.24
CA PHE A 115 13.64 11.60 -10.89
C PHE A 115 14.24 11.36 -12.28
N ARG A 116 14.01 10.16 -12.81
CA ARG A 116 14.31 9.80 -14.18
C ARG A 116 13.08 9.15 -14.81
N LEU A 117 13.03 9.17 -16.13
CA LEU A 117 11.96 8.50 -16.87
C LEU A 117 12.39 7.05 -17.15
N GLU A 118 11.50 6.12 -16.87
CA GLU A 118 11.69 4.70 -17.21
C GLU A 118 10.54 4.25 -18.08
N SER A 119 10.86 3.47 -19.11
CA SER A 119 9.86 2.89 -19.99
C SER A 119 9.58 1.46 -19.58
N ASP A 120 8.31 1.11 -19.46
CA ASP A 120 7.92 -0.28 -19.28
C ASP A 120 7.92 -0.94 -20.66
N GLU A 121 8.76 -1.95 -20.84
CA GLU A 121 8.90 -2.63 -22.12
C GLU A 121 7.62 -3.36 -22.53
N GLN A 122 6.82 -3.78 -21.59
CA GLN A 122 5.61 -4.53 -21.87
C GLN A 122 4.44 -3.62 -22.23
N THR A 123 4.29 -2.50 -21.57
CA THR A 123 3.15 -1.61 -21.78
C THR A 123 3.48 -0.39 -22.63
N GLY A 124 4.75 -0.07 -22.76
CA GLY A 124 5.18 1.15 -23.45
C GLY A 124 4.96 2.43 -22.67
N TYR A 125 4.42 2.33 -21.47
CA TYR A 125 4.22 3.52 -20.65
C TYR A 125 5.52 4.01 -20.06
N LYS A 126 5.63 5.32 -19.97
CA LYS A 126 6.75 5.96 -19.31
C LYS A 126 6.33 6.37 -17.90
N GLU A 127 7.12 5.94 -16.95
CA GLU A 127 6.91 6.31 -15.56
C GLU A 127 8.06 7.15 -15.05
N LYS A 128 7.75 8.02 -14.09
CA LYS A 128 8.76 8.79 -13.39
C LYS A 128 9.18 8.01 -12.17
N VAL A 129 10.47 7.87 -11.97
CA VAL A 129 11.02 7.13 -10.84
C VAL A 129 11.89 8.05 -10.02
N ILE A 130 11.60 8.16 -8.75
CA ILE A 130 12.39 9.00 -7.84
C ILE A 130 13.76 8.36 -7.65
N ILE A 131 14.80 9.15 -7.85
CA ILE A 131 16.18 8.72 -7.63
C ILE A 131 16.75 9.46 -6.41
N ASP A 132 17.74 8.84 -5.79
CA ASP A 132 18.41 9.46 -4.65
C ASP A 132 19.23 10.66 -5.14
N SER A 133 18.93 11.81 -4.60
CA SER A 133 19.69 13.00 -4.89
C SER A 133 20.87 13.09 -3.92
N ARG A 134 22.04 13.49 -4.45
CA ARG A 134 23.20 13.77 -3.60
C ARG A 134 22.99 15.02 -2.75
N ASN A 135 22.08 15.87 -3.19
CA ASN A 135 21.76 17.09 -2.45
C ASN A 135 20.66 16.79 -1.44
N ARG A 136 21.02 16.82 -0.16
CA ARG A 136 20.07 16.54 0.92
C ARG A 136 19.00 17.62 1.09
N GLN A 137 19.16 18.75 0.44
CA GLN A 137 18.15 19.81 0.49
C GLN A 137 17.00 19.55 -0.46
N ILE A 138 17.15 18.59 -1.37
CA ILE A 138 16.11 18.22 -2.31
C ILE A 138 15.25 17.13 -1.68
N SER A 139 13.96 17.45 -1.54
CA SER A 139 12.99 16.54 -0.92
C SER A 139 11.78 16.42 -1.83
N PRO A 140 11.78 15.46 -2.77
CA PRO A 140 10.66 15.34 -3.71
C PRO A 140 9.33 15.10 -3.00
N SER A 141 8.33 15.86 -3.37
CA SER A 141 7.01 15.70 -2.79
C SER A 141 5.92 16.16 -3.75
N ILE A 142 4.72 15.65 -3.52
CA ILE A 142 3.52 16.05 -4.25
C ILE A 142 2.50 16.49 -3.21
N THR A 143 1.97 17.69 -3.38
CA THR A 143 0.94 18.23 -2.49
C THR A 143 -0.41 18.17 -3.21
N VAL A 144 -1.40 17.63 -2.54
CA VAL A 144 -2.79 17.63 -3.01
C VAL A 144 -3.62 18.31 -1.94
N ASP A 145 -4.32 19.39 -2.33
CA ASP A 145 -5.04 20.24 -1.40
C ASP A 145 -4.06 20.80 -0.35
N LYS A 146 -4.18 20.40 0.89
CA LYS A 146 -3.29 20.88 1.97
C LYS A 146 -2.34 19.82 2.47
N THR A 147 -2.34 18.64 1.86
CA THR A 147 -1.55 17.50 2.32
C THR A 147 -0.36 17.27 1.40
N THR A 148 0.81 17.17 1.98
CA THR A 148 2.05 16.91 1.26
C THR A 148 2.44 15.44 1.43
N TYR A 149 2.71 14.79 0.31
CA TYR A 149 3.15 13.39 0.28
C TYR A 149 4.60 13.35 -0.18
N ASN A 150 5.48 12.93 0.73
CA ASN A 150 6.90 12.79 0.42
C ASN A 150 7.14 11.54 -0.40
N LEU A 151 7.97 11.65 -1.43
CA LEU A 151 8.26 10.53 -2.31
C LEU A 151 9.66 9.98 -2.01
N PRO A 152 9.74 8.74 -1.49
CA PRO A 152 11.05 8.13 -1.24
C PRO A 152 11.72 7.69 -2.52
N GLY A 153 13.02 7.44 -2.43
CA GLY A 153 13.78 6.89 -3.56
C GLY A 153 13.17 5.58 -4.03
N GLY A 154 13.06 5.41 -5.33
CA GLY A 154 12.44 4.24 -5.93
C GLY A 154 10.94 4.36 -6.16
N ALA A 155 10.30 5.42 -5.69
CA ALA A 155 8.88 5.60 -5.93
C ALA A 155 8.59 5.86 -7.40
N HIS A 156 7.57 5.19 -7.92
CA HIS A 156 7.11 5.33 -9.31
C HIS A 156 5.82 6.12 -9.33
N PHE A 157 5.71 7.08 -10.22
CA PHE A 157 4.46 7.82 -10.38
C PHE A 157 4.29 8.26 -11.83
N SER A 158 3.03 8.39 -12.26
CA SER A 158 2.70 8.78 -13.64
C SER A 158 1.95 10.09 -13.73
N ILE A 159 1.54 10.66 -12.61
CA ILE A 159 0.80 11.92 -12.61
C ILE A 159 1.69 13.09 -13.00
N GLU A 160 1.07 14.13 -13.54
CA GLU A 160 1.79 15.33 -13.96
C GLU A 160 1.49 16.48 -12.99
N ASP A 161 2.40 17.46 -12.98
CA ASP A 161 2.20 18.67 -12.17
C ASP A 161 0.93 19.39 -12.65
N GLY A 162 0.07 19.75 -11.73
CA GLY A 162 -1.19 20.42 -12.03
C GLY A 162 -2.32 19.47 -12.38
N SER A 163 -2.08 18.16 -12.40
CA SER A 163 -3.14 17.18 -12.69
C SER A 163 -4.20 17.17 -11.62
N LYS A 164 -5.43 16.89 -12.03
CA LYS A 164 -6.53 16.73 -11.09
C LYS A 164 -6.46 15.37 -10.42
N ILE A 165 -6.38 15.37 -9.10
CA ILE A 165 -6.33 14.16 -8.29
C ILE A 165 -7.65 14.03 -7.55
N SER A 166 -8.21 12.83 -7.57
CA SER A 166 -9.43 12.54 -6.83
C SER A 166 -9.09 11.80 -5.55
N LYS A 167 -9.92 11.98 -4.56
CA LYS A 167 -9.84 11.25 -3.30
C LYS A 167 -9.77 9.75 -3.57
N GLY A 168 -8.79 9.08 -3.02
CA GLY A 168 -8.58 7.63 -3.23
C GLY A 168 -7.68 7.29 -4.40
N ASP A 169 -7.20 8.27 -5.16
CA ASP A 169 -6.26 8.00 -6.25
C ASP A 169 -4.89 7.63 -5.70
N ILE A 170 -4.20 6.74 -6.40
CA ILE A 170 -2.84 6.37 -6.07
C ILE A 170 -1.90 7.44 -6.61
N ILE A 171 -1.14 8.06 -5.73
CA ILE A 171 -0.17 9.10 -6.09
C ILE A 171 1.12 8.47 -6.58
N ALA A 172 1.59 7.43 -5.88
CA ALA A 172 2.84 6.77 -6.21
C ALA A 172 2.83 5.33 -5.71
N LYS A 173 3.67 4.50 -6.33
CA LYS A 173 3.90 3.12 -5.91
C LYS A 173 5.36 2.94 -5.57
N ILE A 174 5.63 2.22 -4.51
CA ILE A 174 6.99 1.96 -4.05
C ILE A 174 7.20 0.45 -4.10
N PRO A 175 8.06 -0.06 -5.00
CA PRO A 175 8.29 -1.51 -5.06
C PRO A 175 8.87 -2.02 -3.75
N ARG A 176 8.37 -3.17 -3.33
CA ARG A 176 8.89 -3.89 -2.17
C ARG A 176 9.81 -4.98 -2.65
N SER A 177 10.94 -5.14 -1.98
CA SER A 177 11.79 -6.28 -2.26
C SER A 177 11.14 -7.52 -1.68
N ALA A 178 10.78 -8.47 -2.54
CA ALA A 178 10.20 -9.72 -2.07
C ALA A 178 11.21 -10.46 -1.20
N GLY A 179 10.81 -10.80 -0.01
CA GLY A 179 11.66 -11.53 0.91
C GLY A 179 12.67 -10.71 1.68
N SER A 180 12.74 -9.41 1.48
CA SER A 180 13.67 -8.57 2.22
C SER A 180 12.97 -7.80 3.32
N SER A 181 12.30 -8.52 4.16
CA SER A 181 11.47 -7.93 5.19
C SER A 181 12.20 -7.06 6.18
N GLY A 182 13.49 -7.23 6.30
CA GLY A 182 14.26 -6.45 7.25
C GLY A 182 14.80 -5.15 6.73
N ASP A 183 14.56 -4.84 5.50
CA ASP A 183 15.25 -3.74 4.82
C ASP A 183 14.56 -2.40 4.95
N ILE A 184 13.68 -2.27 5.85
CA ILE A 184 12.93 -1.04 5.90
C ILE A 184 13.22 -0.24 7.13
#